data_a51175c480f2869b6b38af6641c3620b
#
_entry.id   a51175c480f2869b6b38af6641c3620b
#
_cell.length_a   1.000
_cell.length_b   1.000
_cell.length_c   1.000
_cell.angle_alpha   90.00
_cell.angle_beta   90.00
_cell.angle_gamma   90.00
#
_symmetry.space_group_name_H-M   'P 1'
#
loop_
_entity.id
_entity.type
_entity.pdbx_description
1 polymer ?
#
loop_
_entity_poly.entity_id
_entity_poly.type
_entity_poly.pdbx_seq_one_letter_code
_entity_poly.pdbx_strand_id
1 'polypeptide(L)'
;MNFNSRKIECKSPYGAVKCGEKLSLHFPIASWVSVDKMYVFIRLGGVSTPVEMRFEKSENGFSVYTADYVFDAAGIYYYRFEMRNRDGVWYYGRGENGESVCGENLPEWQLTVYKSSYKTPDFAKGNIIYHVFVDRFNRADGVKTKRKYRLHESFSESPEVVSADGKYYADDFFGGNFNGIREKLDYLEELGVGIIYLSPIFKAFSNHRYDTGDYLKVDELLGTEDDFKRLLDAAHEKGMKIILDGVFNHSGADSLYFNKFGTYDSLGAYQSKSSPYYDWYYFKKFPDEYACWWGCDNVPDLNKSNKDYRALVFGKNGVVEKWQKLGADGWRLDVVDELPIDFVNLLIKKIKSVNKDALVIGEVWEDASTKVSYGELRPYLLGDQLDGTMNYPFMNAIIAYVRDGDEKFFKDTVQSILENYPKETVYCLMNSLGTHDTVRIINALSDVRAHGWSKTHKLGYKLPDSEYEKAKKKLYLASVLQFTLPGIPSIFYGDEAGLQGFDDPINRRPYPWGSEDKEILAHYKKLGRIRRENRAVFSGGFNMRDENGLVAYERASGDDEILIAVNAGADDKTLFINKEYTSLYNNKEYKDVVDVPGGSFVILKKK
;
A
#
# COMPACT_ATOMS: atom_id res chain seq x y z
N MET A 1 13.12 -33.01 -9.38
CA MET A 1 13.02 -31.79 -8.52
C MET A 1 13.82 -30.71 -9.23
N ASN A 2 13.29 -29.51 -9.40
CA ASN A 2 14.00 -28.39 -10.00
C ASN A 2 14.33 -27.37 -8.91
N PHE A 3 15.36 -26.57 -9.07
CA PHE A 3 15.56 -25.41 -8.20
C PHE A 3 14.32 -24.52 -8.26
N ASN A 4 13.88 -24.05 -7.09
CA ASN A 4 12.78 -23.09 -6.99
C ASN A 4 13.13 -22.09 -5.88
N SER A 5 13.25 -20.81 -6.24
CA SER A 5 13.63 -19.72 -5.33
C SER A 5 12.61 -19.47 -4.21
N ARG A 6 11.39 -19.99 -4.37
CA ARG A 6 10.29 -19.90 -3.39
C ARG A 6 10.28 -21.05 -2.39
N LYS A 7 11.20 -22.02 -2.51
CA LYS A 7 11.35 -23.16 -1.60
C LYS A 7 12.56 -22.98 -0.70
N ILE A 8 12.34 -23.09 0.62
CA ILE A 8 13.39 -22.85 1.61
C ILE A 8 14.54 -23.87 1.50
N GLU A 9 14.27 -25.07 1.03
CA GLU A 9 15.26 -26.11 0.73
C GLU A 9 16.15 -25.79 -0.47
N CYS A 10 15.73 -24.85 -1.33
CA CYS A 10 16.52 -24.38 -2.47
C CYS A 10 17.19 -23.03 -2.21
N LYS A 11 16.55 -22.14 -1.46
CA LYS A 11 17.05 -20.79 -1.15
C LYS A 11 16.75 -20.42 0.30
N SER A 12 17.77 -20.23 1.12
CA SER A 12 17.65 -19.86 2.53
C SER A 12 18.55 -18.66 2.85
N PRO A 13 18.01 -17.57 3.48
CA PRO A 13 16.61 -17.39 3.85
C PRO A 13 15.69 -17.22 2.65
N TYR A 14 14.40 -17.45 2.85
CA TYR A 14 13.36 -17.08 1.88
C TYR A 14 13.24 -15.54 1.80
N GLY A 15 13.02 -15.04 0.58
CA GLY A 15 12.78 -13.59 0.39
C GLY A 15 14.08 -12.78 0.25
N ALA A 16 13.97 -11.49 0.58
CA ALA A 16 15.10 -10.56 0.58
C ALA A 16 16.09 -10.87 1.73
N VAL A 17 17.35 -10.45 1.58
CA VAL A 17 18.46 -10.79 2.49
C VAL A 17 19.04 -9.52 3.10
N LYS A 18 19.44 -9.56 4.39
CA LYS A 18 20.15 -8.45 5.02
C LYS A 18 21.62 -8.43 4.62
N CYS A 19 22.21 -7.23 4.49
CA CYS A 19 23.67 -7.11 4.43
C CYS A 19 24.30 -7.85 5.62
N GLY A 20 25.34 -8.64 5.36
CA GLY A 20 26.05 -9.45 6.36
C GLY A 20 25.35 -10.77 6.70
N GLU A 21 24.14 -11.01 6.21
CA GLU A 21 23.46 -12.30 6.37
C GLU A 21 23.90 -13.28 5.27
N LYS A 22 24.03 -14.54 5.63
CA LYS A 22 24.41 -15.59 4.69
C LYS A 22 23.20 -16.04 3.86
N LEU A 23 23.33 -15.98 2.55
CA LEU A 23 22.44 -16.66 1.61
C LEU A 23 23.01 -18.05 1.28
N SER A 24 22.21 -19.08 1.41
CA SER A 24 22.53 -20.45 0.98
C SER A 24 21.64 -20.84 -0.21
N LEU A 25 22.25 -21.29 -1.28
CA LEU A 25 21.56 -21.77 -2.48
C LEU A 25 21.86 -23.24 -2.69
N HIS A 26 20.81 -24.06 -2.89
CA HIS A 26 20.90 -25.51 -3.11
C HIS A 26 20.23 -25.85 -4.44
N PHE A 27 21.03 -26.29 -5.40
CA PHE A 27 20.56 -26.60 -6.76
C PHE A 27 20.53 -28.11 -6.98
N PRO A 28 19.36 -28.73 -7.09
CA PRO A 28 19.22 -30.14 -7.38
C PRO A 28 19.36 -30.43 -8.88
N ILE A 29 20.19 -31.37 -9.26
CA ILE A 29 20.37 -31.91 -10.61
C ILE A 29 20.11 -33.42 -10.56
N ALA A 30 19.42 -33.96 -11.56
CA ALA A 30 19.19 -35.40 -11.63
C ALA A 30 20.52 -36.19 -11.56
N SER A 31 20.63 -37.21 -10.71
CA SER A 31 21.89 -37.89 -10.42
C SER A 31 22.51 -38.63 -11.61
N TRP A 32 21.74 -38.83 -12.68
CA TRP A 32 22.26 -39.40 -13.92
C TRP A 32 22.98 -38.36 -14.82
N VAL A 33 22.85 -37.04 -14.50
CA VAL A 33 23.55 -35.95 -15.22
C VAL A 33 24.96 -35.81 -14.62
N SER A 34 25.98 -35.94 -15.47
CA SER A 34 27.36 -35.65 -15.05
C SER A 34 27.56 -34.14 -14.91
N VAL A 35 28.19 -33.73 -13.83
CA VAL A 35 28.52 -32.32 -13.55
C VAL A 35 30.00 -32.21 -13.21
N ASP A 36 30.76 -31.51 -14.05
CA ASP A 36 32.20 -31.25 -13.82
C ASP A 36 32.36 -30.00 -12.96
N LYS A 37 31.61 -28.94 -13.25
CA LYS A 37 31.57 -27.67 -12.50
C LYS A 37 30.17 -27.10 -12.47
N MET A 38 29.83 -26.46 -11.37
CA MET A 38 28.61 -25.69 -11.22
C MET A 38 28.87 -24.33 -10.59
N TYR A 39 28.23 -23.29 -11.09
CA TYR A 39 28.38 -21.91 -10.62
C TYR A 39 27.02 -21.26 -10.43
N VAL A 40 26.95 -20.38 -9.42
CA VAL A 40 25.96 -19.31 -9.40
C VAL A 40 26.65 -17.99 -9.76
N PHE A 41 26.10 -17.26 -10.70
CA PHE A 41 26.53 -15.91 -11.08
C PHE A 41 25.65 -14.90 -10.36
N ILE A 42 26.27 -14.08 -9.51
CA ILE A 42 25.59 -13.02 -8.74
C ILE A 42 25.97 -11.69 -9.35
N ARG A 43 24.98 -10.92 -9.79
CA ARG A 43 25.16 -9.66 -10.53
C ARG A 43 24.57 -8.47 -9.76
N LEU A 44 25.36 -7.40 -9.61
CA LEU A 44 24.92 -6.08 -9.19
C LEU A 44 25.26 -5.06 -10.28
N GLY A 45 24.27 -4.40 -10.85
CA GLY A 45 24.48 -3.51 -11.99
C GLY A 45 25.12 -4.25 -13.17
N GLY A 46 26.26 -3.76 -13.65
CA GLY A 46 27.02 -4.37 -14.76
C GLY A 46 28.07 -5.42 -14.33
N VAL A 47 28.27 -5.64 -13.03
CA VAL A 47 29.30 -6.54 -12.50
C VAL A 47 28.69 -7.88 -12.10
N SER A 48 29.22 -8.99 -12.67
CA SER A 48 28.77 -10.35 -12.37
C SER A 48 29.92 -11.15 -11.73
N THR A 49 29.66 -11.71 -10.56
CA THR A 49 30.61 -12.49 -9.77
C THR A 49 30.25 -13.96 -9.82
N PRO A 50 31.10 -14.85 -10.38
CA PRO A 50 30.90 -16.29 -10.31
C PRO A 50 31.26 -16.83 -8.91
N VAL A 51 30.38 -17.67 -8.38
CA VAL A 51 30.61 -18.42 -7.13
C VAL A 51 30.50 -19.90 -7.47
N GLU A 52 31.58 -20.66 -7.28
CA GLU A 52 31.59 -22.11 -7.53
C GLU A 52 30.73 -22.82 -6.49
N MET A 53 29.81 -23.66 -6.96
CA MET A 53 28.96 -24.50 -6.11
C MET A 53 29.63 -25.86 -5.90
N ARG A 54 29.61 -26.35 -4.67
CA ARG A 54 30.16 -27.66 -4.28
C ARG A 54 29.05 -28.70 -4.22
N PHE A 55 29.40 -29.95 -4.55
CA PHE A 55 28.52 -31.08 -4.28
C PHE A 55 28.30 -31.19 -2.77
N GLU A 56 27.05 -31.31 -2.36
CA GLU A 56 26.66 -31.45 -0.95
C GLU A 56 26.24 -32.89 -0.62
N LYS A 57 25.25 -33.40 -1.37
CA LYS A 57 24.66 -34.73 -1.13
C LYS A 57 23.94 -35.26 -2.35
N SER A 58 23.65 -36.58 -2.31
CA SER A 58 22.68 -37.19 -3.24
C SER A 58 21.50 -37.71 -2.43
N GLU A 59 20.29 -37.34 -2.87
CA GLU A 59 19.04 -37.67 -2.20
C GLU A 59 17.90 -37.78 -3.24
N ASN A 60 17.04 -38.79 -3.08
CA ASN A 60 15.84 -38.98 -3.91
C ASN A 60 16.10 -38.94 -5.44
N GLY A 61 17.25 -39.43 -5.91
CA GLY A 61 17.62 -39.43 -7.32
C GLY A 61 18.18 -38.10 -7.84
N PHE A 62 18.51 -37.17 -6.95
CA PHE A 62 19.15 -35.88 -7.26
C PHE A 62 20.49 -35.72 -6.56
N SER A 63 21.44 -35.11 -7.25
CA SER A 63 22.70 -34.57 -6.72
C SER A 63 22.49 -33.09 -6.42
N VAL A 64 22.67 -32.68 -5.16
CA VAL A 64 22.46 -31.29 -4.71
C VAL A 64 23.81 -30.58 -4.67
N TYR A 65 23.90 -29.43 -5.33
CA TYR A 65 25.04 -28.53 -5.33
C TYR A 65 24.72 -27.28 -4.52
N THR A 66 25.64 -26.84 -3.65
CA THR A 66 25.41 -25.73 -2.73
C THR A 66 26.46 -24.63 -2.88
N ALA A 67 26.03 -23.38 -2.70
CA ALA A 67 26.90 -22.23 -2.50
C ALA A 67 26.33 -21.33 -1.42
N ASP A 68 27.24 -20.80 -0.59
CA ASP A 68 26.96 -19.77 0.41
C ASP A 68 27.52 -18.43 -0.09
N TYR A 69 26.79 -17.34 0.12
CA TYR A 69 27.25 -16.00 -0.22
C TYR A 69 26.80 -14.98 0.83
N VAL A 70 27.68 -14.01 1.13
CA VAL A 70 27.39 -12.91 2.07
C VAL A 70 27.52 -11.60 1.30
N PHE A 71 26.54 -10.72 1.44
CA PHE A 71 26.48 -9.45 0.73
C PHE A 71 26.98 -8.32 1.62
N ASP A 72 27.91 -7.51 1.12
CA ASP A 72 28.49 -6.38 1.84
C ASP A 72 27.74 -5.06 1.57
N ALA A 73 26.94 -4.99 0.52
CA ALA A 73 26.23 -3.78 0.09
C ALA A 73 24.74 -4.04 -0.18
N ALA A 74 23.90 -3.10 0.22
CA ALA A 74 22.48 -3.10 -0.14
C ALA A 74 22.30 -2.77 -1.64
N GLY A 75 21.35 -3.44 -2.29
CA GLY A 75 21.08 -3.24 -3.71
C GLY A 75 20.11 -4.28 -4.27
N ILE A 76 19.75 -4.11 -5.52
CA ILE A 76 18.98 -5.09 -6.26
C ILE A 76 19.96 -5.95 -7.07
N TYR A 77 20.15 -7.15 -6.60
CA TYR A 77 20.98 -8.16 -7.23
C TYR A 77 20.14 -9.05 -8.13
N TYR A 78 20.81 -9.69 -9.07
CA TYR A 78 20.25 -10.72 -9.92
C TYR A 78 21.17 -11.93 -9.91
N TYR A 79 20.61 -13.14 -10.03
CA TYR A 79 21.44 -14.35 -10.08
C TYR A 79 20.88 -15.35 -11.08
N ARG A 80 21.80 -16.19 -11.62
CA ARG A 80 21.51 -17.31 -12.50
C ARG A 80 22.52 -18.42 -12.24
N PHE A 81 22.25 -19.62 -12.74
CA PHE A 81 23.18 -20.74 -12.60
C PHE A 81 23.78 -21.15 -13.93
N GLU A 82 24.96 -21.76 -13.85
CA GLU A 82 25.68 -22.33 -14.98
C GLU A 82 26.24 -23.68 -14.55
N MET A 83 26.00 -24.71 -15.36
CA MET A 83 26.56 -26.05 -15.21
C MET A 83 27.50 -26.33 -16.39
N ARG A 84 28.62 -26.92 -16.11
CA ARG A 84 29.57 -27.38 -17.12
C ARG A 84 29.79 -28.87 -16.96
N ASN A 85 29.81 -29.57 -18.09
CA ASN A 85 30.22 -30.95 -18.20
C ASN A 85 30.91 -31.18 -19.57
N ARG A 86 31.37 -32.41 -19.85
CA ARG A 86 32.00 -32.78 -21.12
C ARG A 86 31.14 -32.53 -22.35
N ASP A 87 29.82 -32.42 -22.21
CA ASP A 87 28.88 -32.24 -23.32
C ASP A 87 28.64 -30.75 -23.63
N GLY A 88 29.09 -29.82 -22.74
CA GLY A 88 28.95 -28.38 -22.94
C GLY A 88 28.69 -27.55 -21.69
N VAL A 89 28.15 -26.37 -21.92
CA VAL A 89 27.77 -25.41 -20.88
C VAL A 89 26.24 -25.23 -20.91
N TRP A 90 25.63 -25.35 -19.76
CA TRP A 90 24.18 -25.28 -19.59
C TRP A 90 23.83 -24.12 -18.68
N TYR A 91 22.92 -23.25 -19.11
CA TYR A 91 22.46 -22.08 -18.33
C TYR A 91 21.08 -22.33 -17.77
N TYR A 92 20.88 -21.90 -16.53
CA TYR A 92 19.59 -21.97 -15.85
C TYR A 92 19.18 -20.58 -15.41
N GLY A 93 17.98 -20.16 -15.82
CA GLY A 93 17.36 -18.92 -15.44
C GLY A 93 15.99 -19.15 -14.81
N ARG A 94 15.34 -18.04 -14.44
CA ARG A 94 14.03 -18.04 -13.77
C ARG A 94 12.92 -18.34 -14.77
N GLY A 95 12.21 -19.42 -14.52
CA GLY A 95 10.94 -19.75 -15.15
C GLY A 95 9.74 -19.22 -14.36
N GLU A 96 8.58 -19.77 -14.67
CA GLU A 96 7.34 -19.47 -13.93
C GLU A 96 7.46 -19.94 -12.47
N ASN A 97 6.72 -19.28 -11.56
CA ASN A 97 6.64 -19.63 -10.13
C ASN A 97 8.00 -19.78 -9.42
N GLY A 98 9.05 -19.08 -9.90
CA GLY A 98 10.39 -19.13 -9.31
C GLY A 98 11.19 -20.39 -9.62
N GLU A 99 10.67 -21.31 -10.47
CA GLU A 99 11.36 -22.53 -10.89
C GLU A 99 12.50 -22.25 -11.86
N SER A 100 13.50 -23.16 -11.89
CA SER A 100 14.56 -23.11 -12.88
C SER A 100 14.12 -23.70 -14.22
N VAL A 101 14.48 -23.02 -15.29
CA VAL A 101 14.43 -23.54 -16.66
C VAL A 101 15.82 -23.51 -17.27
N CYS A 102 16.12 -24.49 -18.12
CA CYS A 102 17.39 -24.57 -18.84
C CYS A 102 17.25 -23.93 -20.22
N GLY A 103 18.18 -23.05 -20.60
CA GLY A 103 18.18 -22.38 -21.91
C GLY A 103 19.11 -21.16 -21.96
N GLU A 104 19.13 -20.50 -23.11
CA GLU A 104 19.87 -19.26 -23.34
C GLU A 104 18.95 -18.04 -23.15
N ASN A 105 19.52 -16.89 -22.78
CA ASN A 105 18.81 -15.61 -22.65
C ASN A 105 17.57 -15.63 -21.71
N LEU A 106 17.63 -16.45 -20.69
CA LEU A 106 16.55 -16.56 -19.70
C LEU A 106 16.58 -15.40 -18.71
N PRO A 107 15.41 -15.02 -18.12
CA PRO A 107 15.38 -14.10 -17.01
C PRO A 107 16.22 -14.60 -15.83
N GLU A 108 16.88 -13.66 -15.14
CA GLU A 108 17.57 -13.95 -13.87
C GLU A 108 16.58 -13.84 -12.70
N TRP A 109 16.89 -14.51 -11.57
CA TRP A 109 16.15 -14.26 -10.32
C TRP A 109 16.61 -12.94 -9.73
N GLN A 110 15.66 -12.13 -9.29
CA GLN A 110 15.92 -10.95 -8.48
C GLN A 110 16.23 -11.34 -7.05
N LEU A 111 17.12 -10.59 -6.41
CA LEU A 111 17.40 -10.69 -4.98
C LEU A 111 17.59 -9.28 -4.41
N THR A 112 16.68 -8.86 -3.57
CA THR A 112 16.82 -7.60 -2.83
C THR A 112 17.71 -7.82 -1.62
N VAL A 113 18.82 -7.07 -1.56
CA VAL A 113 19.69 -7.02 -0.38
C VAL A 113 19.50 -5.66 0.28
N TYR A 114 19.17 -5.65 1.58
CA TYR A 114 18.85 -4.43 2.31
C TYR A 114 19.71 -4.25 3.55
N LYS A 115 19.77 -3.02 4.07
CA LYS A 115 20.62 -2.68 5.21
C LYS A 115 20.24 -3.48 6.45
N SER A 116 21.23 -4.03 7.15
CA SER A 116 21.05 -4.79 8.41
C SER A 116 20.40 -3.95 9.53
N SER A 117 20.62 -2.63 9.52
CA SER A 117 20.03 -1.68 10.46
C SER A 117 18.56 -1.33 10.18
N TYR A 118 18.00 -1.76 9.04
CA TYR A 118 16.64 -1.43 8.66
C TYR A 118 15.61 -2.02 9.62
N LYS A 119 14.77 -1.15 10.15
CA LYS A 119 13.68 -1.49 11.06
C LYS A 119 12.47 -0.63 10.74
N THR A 120 11.30 -1.23 10.82
CA THR A 120 10.02 -0.55 10.65
C THR A 120 9.27 -0.45 11.98
N PRO A 121 8.35 0.51 12.15
CA PRO A 121 7.64 0.71 13.40
C PRO A 121 6.81 -0.51 13.82
N ASP A 122 6.99 -0.96 15.05
CA ASP A 122 6.28 -2.14 15.56
C ASP A 122 4.78 -1.92 15.74
N PHE A 123 4.36 -0.67 15.97
CA PHE A 123 2.93 -0.36 16.08
C PHE A 123 2.16 -0.63 14.78
N ALA A 124 2.84 -0.58 13.63
CA ALA A 124 2.23 -0.82 12.32
C ALA A 124 1.92 -2.30 12.08
N LYS A 125 2.82 -3.19 12.53
CA LYS A 125 2.75 -4.62 12.23
C LYS A 125 1.51 -5.28 12.85
N GLY A 126 0.74 -5.99 12.02
CA GLY A 126 -0.49 -6.66 12.45
C GLY A 126 -1.65 -5.71 12.79
N ASN A 127 -1.50 -4.41 12.60
CA ASN A 127 -2.52 -3.40 12.83
C ASN A 127 -3.49 -3.25 11.66
N ILE A 128 -4.44 -2.29 11.75
CA ILE A 128 -5.43 -1.94 10.74
C ILE A 128 -5.38 -0.43 10.53
N ILE A 129 -5.29 0.01 9.27
CA ILE A 129 -5.42 1.41 8.87
C ILE A 129 -6.88 1.69 8.51
N TYR A 130 -7.37 2.87 8.88
CA TYR A 130 -8.59 3.44 8.35
C TYR A 130 -8.29 4.77 7.64
N HIS A 131 -8.54 4.81 6.34
CA HIS A 131 -8.28 5.96 5.50
C HIS A 131 -9.47 6.90 5.49
N VAL A 132 -9.32 8.07 6.10
CA VAL A 132 -10.33 9.11 6.22
C VAL A 132 -10.15 10.18 5.14
N PHE A 133 -11.13 10.36 4.29
CA PHE A 133 -11.27 11.58 3.49
C PHE A 133 -12.05 12.61 4.32
N VAL A 134 -11.32 13.54 4.95
CA VAL A 134 -11.82 14.33 6.09
C VAL A 134 -13.12 15.07 5.80
N ASP A 135 -13.20 15.75 4.65
CA ASP A 135 -14.40 16.51 4.25
C ASP A 135 -15.69 15.67 4.18
N ARG A 136 -15.56 14.35 3.95
CA ARG A 136 -16.67 13.44 3.63
C ARG A 136 -16.97 12.43 4.74
N PHE A 137 -16.25 12.47 5.87
CA PHE A 137 -16.39 11.44 6.91
C PHE A 137 -17.45 11.77 7.94
N ASN A 138 -17.25 12.83 8.74
CA ASN A 138 -18.23 13.27 9.72
C ASN A 138 -18.08 14.75 10.04
N ARG A 139 -19.20 15.48 10.13
CA ARG A 139 -19.25 16.89 10.47
C ARG A 139 -19.77 17.08 11.89
N ALA A 140 -18.95 17.62 12.78
CA ALA A 140 -19.40 18.16 14.06
C ALA A 140 -19.58 19.67 13.95
N ASP A 141 -20.47 20.20 14.78
CA ASP A 141 -20.74 21.63 14.86
C ASP A 141 -19.56 22.42 15.47
N GLY A 142 -19.60 23.75 15.28
CA GLY A 142 -18.71 24.70 15.97
C GLY A 142 -17.46 25.12 15.21
N VAL A 143 -17.24 24.64 13.97
CA VAL A 143 -16.15 25.14 13.13
C VAL A 143 -16.48 26.57 12.67
N LYS A 144 -15.57 27.50 12.98
CA LYS A 144 -15.67 28.90 12.58
C LYS A 144 -14.67 29.16 11.46
N THR A 145 -15.15 29.60 10.31
CA THR A 145 -14.31 29.95 9.16
C THR A 145 -14.60 31.37 8.69
N LYS A 146 -13.58 32.09 8.19
CA LYS A 146 -13.72 33.39 7.56
C LYS A 146 -13.99 33.28 6.08
N ARG A 147 -13.50 32.23 5.43
CA ARG A 147 -13.74 31.93 4.02
C ARG A 147 -15.18 31.46 3.84
N LYS A 148 -15.85 31.94 2.78
CA LYS A 148 -17.13 31.40 2.37
C LYS A 148 -16.88 30.13 1.57
N TYR A 149 -17.32 29.01 2.09
CA TYR A 149 -17.31 27.72 1.43
C TYR A 149 -18.68 27.45 0.81
N ARG A 150 -18.69 26.73 -0.31
CA ARG A 150 -19.89 26.18 -0.91
C ARG A 150 -20.21 24.84 -0.23
N LEU A 151 -20.92 24.93 0.90
CA LEU A 151 -21.23 23.79 1.77
C LEU A 151 -22.55 23.15 1.34
N HIS A 152 -22.54 21.82 1.26
CA HIS A 152 -23.76 21.03 1.21
C HIS A 152 -24.50 21.12 2.55
N GLU A 153 -25.85 21.16 2.51
CA GLU A 153 -26.68 21.20 3.70
C GLU A 153 -26.66 19.85 4.44
N SER A 154 -26.69 18.75 3.68
CA SER A 154 -26.78 17.39 4.20
C SER A 154 -25.69 16.46 3.64
N PHE A 155 -25.23 15.53 4.48
CA PHE A 155 -24.38 14.40 4.06
C PHE A 155 -25.10 13.40 3.15
N SER A 156 -26.42 13.48 2.99
CA SER A 156 -27.19 12.67 2.04
C SER A 156 -27.18 13.20 0.61
N GLU A 157 -26.66 14.38 0.39
CA GLU A 157 -26.52 14.96 -0.95
C GLU A 157 -25.41 14.25 -1.76
N SER A 158 -25.47 14.41 -3.07
CA SER A 158 -24.42 13.92 -3.97
C SER A 158 -23.34 14.97 -4.18
N PRO A 159 -22.05 14.58 -4.28
CA PRO A 159 -21.00 15.52 -4.63
C PRO A 159 -21.23 16.09 -6.03
N GLU A 160 -20.74 17.31 -6.25
CA GLU A 160 -20.71 17.89 -7.60
C GLU A 160 -19.61 17.19 -8.43
N VAL A 161 -19.92 16.93 -9.69
CA VAL A 161 -18.97 16.31 -10.62
C VAL A 161 -18.72 17.16 -11.85
N VAL A 162 -19.60 18.12 -12.10
CA VAL A 162 -19.54 19.07 -13.22
C VAL A 162 -20.26 20.35 -12.80
N SER A 163 -19.58 21.48 -12.83
CA SER A 163 -20.17 22.81 -12.61
C SER A 163 -20.95 23.29 -13.83
N ALA A 164 -21.67 24.43 -13.69
CA ALA A 164 -22.51 24.99 -14.76
C ALA A 164 -21.75 25.32 -16.06
N ASP A 165 -20.45 25.56 -15.99
CA ASP A 165 -19.56 25.81 -17.14
C ASP A 165 -18.96 24.53 -17.75
N GLY A 166 -19.35 23.34 -17.25
CA GLY A 166 -18.88 22.06 -17.75
C GLY A 166 -17.55 21.59 -17.14
N LYS A 167 -16.99 22.34 -16.18
CA LYS A 167 -15.72 21.99 -15.49
C LYS A 167 -15.98 21.44 -14.09
N TYR A 168 -14.99 20.78 -13.51
CA TYR A 168 -14.98 20.36 -12.12
C TYR A 168 -13.92 21.13 -11.35
N TYR A 169 -14.32 21.81 -10.27
CA TYR A 169 -13.44 22.67 -9.47
C TYR A 169 -13.08 22.09 -8.10
N ALA A 170 -13.72 21.03 -7.67
CA ALA A 170 -13.57 20.44 -6.35
C ALA A 170 -13.80 21.43 -5.19
N ASP A 171 -14.71 22.38 -5.36
CA ASP A 171 -15.01 23.45 -4.42
C ASP A 171 -16.36 23.29 -3.71
N ASP A 172 -16.97 22.12 -3.84
CA ASP A 172 -18.13 21.67 -3.08
C ASP A 172 -17.70 20.92 -1.81
N PHE A 173 -18.13 21.36 -0.66
CA PHE A 173 -17.70 20.82 0.63
C PHE A 173 -18.87 20.22 1.40
N PHE A 174 -18.63 19.15 2.15
CA PHE A 174 -19.57 18.59 3.12
C PHE A 174 -19.24 19.01 4.56
N GLY A 175 -18.04 19.53 4.77
CA GLY A 175 -17.62 20.11 6.04
C GLY A 175 -17.25 19.10 7.12
N GLY A 176 -16.91 17.88 6.75
CA GLY A 176 -16.28 16.94 7.68
C GLY A 176 -15.03 17.57 8.31
N ASN A 177 -14.80 17.33 9.59
CA ASN A 177 -13.81 18.07 10.38
C ASN A 177 -13.18 17.23 11.50
N PHE A 178 -12.14 17.76 12.16
CA PHE A 178 -11.40 17.06 13.22
C PHE A 178 -12.27 16.67 14.41
N ASN A 179 -13.20 17.52 14.83
CA ASN A 179 -14.14 17.21 15.89
C ASN A 179 -15.08 16.09 15.47
N GLY A 180 -15.52 16.08 14.21
CA GLY A 180 -16.33 15.00 13.67
C GLY A 180 -15.60 13.66 13.65
N ILE A 181 -14.31 13.63 13.30
CA ILE A 181 -13.51 12.40 13.40
C ILE A 181 -13.40 11.96 14.86
N ARG A 182 -13.13 12.90 15.78
CA ARG A 182 -13.02 12.59 17.22
C ARG A 182 -14.29 11.95 17.79
N GLU A 183 -15.47 12.41 17.38
CA GLU A 183 -16.76 11.80 17.78
C GLU A 183 -16.94 10.36 17.28
N LYS A 184 -16.17 9.93 16.27
CA LYS A 184 -16.25 8.60 15.67
C LYS A 184 -15.10 7.67 16.06
N LEU A 185 -14.26 8.05 17.03
CA LEU A 185 -13.14 7.20 17.48
C LEU A 185 -13.63 5.87 18.07
N ASP A 186 -14.76 5.84 18.80
CA ASP A 186 -15.35 4.60 19.32
C ASP A 186 -15.78 3.67 18.18
N TYR A 187 -16.38 4.22 17.11
CA TYR A 187 -16.71 3.46 15.91
C TYR A 187 -15.46 2.84 15.26
N LEU A 188 -14.37 3.59 15.15
CA LEU A 188 -13.10 3.09 14.60
C LEU A 188 -12.48 2.02 15.50
N GLU A 189 -12.59 2.15 16.81
CA GLU A 189 -12.16 1.14 17.78
C GLU A 189 -12.93 -0.18 17.64
N GLU A 190 -14.23 -0.12 17.42
CA GLU A 190 -15.07 -1.30 17.15
C GLU A 190 -14.69 -2.03 15.86
N LEU A 191 -14.18 -1.31 14.85
CA LEU A 191 -13.61 -1.87 13.64
C LEU A 191 -12.20 -2.47 13.84
N GLY A 192 -11.61 -2.33 15.03
CA GLY A 192 -10.27 -2.79 15.34
C GLY A 192 -9.16 -1.88 14.80
N VAL A 193 -9.49 -0.66 14.40
CA VAL A 193 -8.54 0.31 13.82
C VAL A 193 -7.52 0.73 14.87
N GLY A 194 -6.25 0.73 14.49
CA GLY A 194 -5.18 1.24 15.32
C GLY A 194 -4.33 2.30 14.62
N ILE A 195 -4.60 2.58 13.34
CA ILE A 195 -3.95 3.66 12.60
C ILE A 195 -5.00 4.41 11.79
N ILE A 196 -5.07 5.72 11.92
CA ILE A 196 -5.91 6.59 11.11
C ILE A 196 -5.02 7.29 10.10
N TYR A 197 -5.29 7.10 8.81
CA TYR A 197 -4.66 7.87 7.75
C TYR A 197 -5.61 8.97 7.30
N LEU A 198 -5.17 10.22 7.40
CA LEU A 198 -5.92 11.39 6.97
C LEU A 198 -5.45 11.82 5.57
N SER A 199 -6.38 11.91 4.59
CA SER A 199 -6.14 12.69 3.37
C SER A 199 -5.72 14.12 3.73
N PRO A 200 -5.12 14.91 2.82
CA PRO A 200 -4.48 16.18 3.15
C PRO A 200 -5.33 17.09 4.05
N ILE A 201 -4.69 17.65 5.09
CA ILE A 201 -5.34 18.49 6.09
C ILE A 201 -4.91 19.95 6.03
N PHE A 202 -3.90 20.27 5.22
CA PHE A 202 -3.37 21.62 5.15
C PHE A 202 -4.30 22.56 4.40
N LYS A 203 -4.19 23.86 4.71
CA LYS A 203 -4.98 24.89 4.02
C LYS A 203 -4.84 24.76 2.50
N ALA A 204 -5.97 24.73 1.79
CA ALA A 204 -6.03 24.54 0.35
C ALA A 204 -7.28 25.19 -0.24
N PHE A 205 -7.38 25.20 -1.57
CA PHE A 205 -8.58 25.68 -2.26
C PHE A 205 -9.65 24.58 -2.34
N SER A 206 -9.25 23.36 -2.73
CA SER A 206 -10.15 22.26 -3.03
C SER A 206 -10.61 21.45 -1.80
N ASN A 207 -11.68 20.69 -1.97
CA ASN A 207 -12.21 19.78 -0.96
C ASN A 207 -11.26 18.60 -0.66
N HIS A 208 -10.42 18.21 -1.62
CA HIS A 208 -9.43 17.14 -1.47
C HIS A 208 -8.09 17.61 -0.86
N ARG A 209 -7.76 18.89 -0.96
CA ARG A 209 -6.57 19.55 -0.37
C ARG A 209 -5.22 19.06 -0.90
N TYR A 210 -5.19 18.33 -2.01
CA TYR A 210 -3.93 18.01 -2.69
C TYR A 210 -3.28 19.25 -3.33
N ASP A 211 -4.03 20.33 -3.56
CA ASP A 211 -3.57 21.64 -3.97
C ASP A 211 -3.17 22.50 -2.76
N THR A 212 -2.16 22.04 -2.01
CA THR A 212 -1.74 22.68 -0.75
C THR A 212 -1.47 24.18 -0.90
N GLY A 213 -2.18 24.98 -0.09
CA GLY A 213 -2.07 26.44 -0.07
C GLY A 213 -1.10 26.97 0.99
N ASP A 214 -1.06 26.34 2.18
CA ASP A 214 -0.10 26.68 3.25
C ASP A 214 0.20 25.41 4.06
N TYR A 215 1.42 24.88 3.92
CA TYR A 215 1.88 23.66 4.60
C TYR A 215 1.97 23.80 6.13
N LEU A 216 1.99 25.01 6.63
CA LEU A 216 2.14 25.26 8.08
C LEU A 216 0.81 25.58 8.78
N LYS A 217 -0.32 25.49 8.06
CA LYS A 217 -1.65 25.70 8.63
C LYS A 217 -2.60 24.58 8.24
N VAL A 218 -3.45 24.18 9.18
CA VAL A 218 -4.61 23.35 8.87
C VAL A 218 -5.65 24.17 8.07
N ASP A 219 -6.45 23.48 7.27
CA ASP A 219 -7.58 24.11 6.59
C ASP A 219 -8.64 24.55 7.60
N GLU A 220 -9.14 25.78 7.44
CA GLU A 220 -10.10 26.38 8.40
C GLU A 220 -11.40 25.57 8.54
N LEU A 221 -11.83 24.90 7.46
CA LEU A 221 -13.04 24.08 7.48
C LEU A 221 -12.87 22.80 8.30
N LEU A 222 -11.64 22.31 8.43
CA LEU A 222 -11.33 21.14 9.26
C LEU A 222 -11.25 21.49 10.76
N GLY A 223 -11.05 22.75 11.09
CA GLY A 223 -10.89 23.26 12.44
C GLY A 223 -9.60 24.03 12.63
N THR A 224 -9.19 24.17 13.90
CA THR A 224 -7.95 24.82 14.33
C THR A 224 -6.84 23.81 14.59
N GLU A 225 -5.61 24.29 14.79
CA GLU A 225 -4.50 23.42 15.25
C GLU A 225 -4.81 22.80 16.63
N ASP A 226 -5.54 23.51 17.50
CA ASP A 226 -5.99 22.97 18.78
C ASP A 226 -7.05 21.87 18.60
N ASP A 227 -7.94 21.99 17.62
CA ASP A 227 -8.90 20.92 17.29
C ASP A 227 -8.16 19.68 16.79
N PHE A 228 -7.15 19.87 15.94
CA PHE A 228 -6.30 18.78 15.48
C PHE A 228 -5.51 18.14 16.63
N LYS A 229 -4.95 18.97 17.53
CA LYS A 229 -4.26 18.45 18.73
C LYS A 229 -5.20 17.62 19.61
N ARG A 230 -6.44 18.08 19.84
CA ARG A 230 -7.44 17.32 20.58
C ARG A 230 -7.80 15.99 19.91
N LEU A 231 -7.85 15.95 18.57
CA LEU A 231 -8.05 14.68 17.86
C LEU A 231 -6.87 13.74 18.06
N LEU A 232 -5.62 14.24 17.94
CA LEU A 232 -4.41 13.44 18.17
C LEU A 232 -4.38 12.85 19.58
N ASP A 233 -4.65 13.68 20.60
CA ASP A 233 -4.64 13.24 22.00
C ASP A 233 -5.72 12.17 22.25
N ALA A 234 -6.94 12.40 21.79
CA ALA A 234 -8.04 11.45 21.96
C ALA A 234 -7.79 10.11 21.22
N ALA A 235 -7.16 10.15 20.04
CA ALA A 235 -6.76 8.95 19.32
C ALA A 235 -5.64 8.19 20.08
N HIS A 236 -4.65 8.91 20.60
CA HIS A 236 -3.57 8.32 21.39
C HIS A 236 -4.06 7.71 22.70
N GLU A 237 -5.03 8.32 23.39
CA GLU A 237 -5.67 7.76 24.58
C GLU A 237 -6.31 6.38 24.30
N LYS A 238 -6.81 6.18 23.07
CA LYS A 238 -7.34 4.88 22.59
C LYS A 238 -6.26 3.95 22.02
N GLY A 239 -4.98 4.35 22.07
CA GLY A 239 -3.87 3.58 21.47
C GLY A 239 -3.82 3.63 19.94
N MET A 240 -4.61 4.51 19.31
CA MET A 240 -4.59 4.72 17.86
C MET A 240 -3.48 5.71 17.48
N LYS A 241 -2.92 5.54 16.28
CA LYS A 241 -1.91 6.40 15.67
C LYS A 241 -2.53 7.19 14.52
N ILE A 242 -2.00 8.40 14.24
CA ILE A 242 -2.47 9.22 13.12
C ILE A 242 -1.30 9.52 12.18
N ILE A 243 -1.45 9.16 10.90
CA ILE A 243 -0.51 9.51 9.83
C ILE A 243 -1.13 10.54 8.89
N LEU A 244 -0.29 11.44 8.38
CA LEU A 244 -0.68 12.55 7.51
C LEU A 244 -0.30 12.30 6.06
N ASP A 245 -0.98 12.99 5.14
CA ASP A 245 -0.60 13.02 3.73
C ASP A 245 0.44 14.11 3.48
N GLY A 246 1.56 13.74 2.90
CA GLY A 246 2.68 14.62 2.55
C GLY A 246 2.73 14.92 1.07
N VAL A 247 2.06 15.98 0.64
CA VAL A 247 2.00 16.44 -0.76
C VAL A 247 3.17 17.38 -1.02
N PHE A 248 4.35 16.85 -1.35
CA PHE A 248 5.58 17.64 -1.49
C PHE A 248 6.05 17.83 -2.93
N ASN A 249 5.36 17.26 -3.91
CA ASN A 249 5.71 17.43 -5.31
C ASN A 249 5.29 18.78 -5.87
N HIS A 250 4.11 19.25 -5.51
CA HIS A 250 3.47 20.46 -6.03
C HIS A 250 2.77 21.23 -4.92
N SER A 251 2.39 22.47 -5.19
CA SER A 251 1.48 23.25 -4.34
C SER A 251 0.23 23.63 -5.13
N GLY A 252 -0.75 24.23 -4.48
CA GLY A 252 -1.86 24.87 -5.19
C GLY A 252 -1.43 26.10 -5.96
N ALA A 253 -2.03 26.36 -7.12
CA ALA A 253 -1.93 27.64 -7.77
C ALA A 253 -2.51 28.77 -6.89
N ASP A 254 -3.51 28.45 -6.07
CA ASP A 254 -4.01 29.28 -4.98
C ASP A 254 -3.28 28.95 -3.67
N SER A 255 -2.01 29.28 -3.60
CA SER A 255 -1.18 29.06 -2.41
C SER A 255 -0.46 30.32 -1.97
N LEU A 256 -0.04 30.36 -0.71
CA LEU A 256 0.83 31.39 -0.15
C LEU A 256 2.07 31.64 -1.02
N TYR A 257 2.57 30.56 -1.66
CA TYR A 257 3.84 30.53 -2.37
C TYR A 257 3.70 30.94 -3.85
N PHE A 258 2.66 30.45 -4.54
CA PHE A 258 2.43 30.76 -5.95
C PHE A 258 1.51 31.97 -6.14
N ASN A 259 0.39 32.03 -5.42
CA ASN A 259 -0.58 33.09 -5.28
C ASN A 259 -1.11 33.66 -6.62
N LYS A 260 -1.51 32.74 -7.53
CA LYS A 260 -2.03 33.10 -8.87
C LYS A 260 -3.24 34.02 -8.81
N PHE A 261 -4.11 33.82 -7.82
CA PHE A 261 -5.39 34.50 -7.71
C PHE A 261 -5.40 35.67 -6.71
N GLY A 262 -4.27 35.94 -6.03
CA GLY A 262 -4.17 37.04 -5.06
C GLY A 262 -4.94 36.79 -3.76
N THR A 263 -5.21 35.54 -3.43
CA THR A 263 -5.98 35.15 -2.24
C THR A 263 -5.18 35.37 -0.93
N TYR A 264 -3.86 35.34 -1.02
CA TYR A 264 -2.97 35.53 0.12
C TYR A 264 -2.29 36.91 0.09
N ASP A 265 -2.00 37.46 1.27
CA ASP A 265 -1.30 38.74 1.41
C ASP A 265 0.20 38.65 1.01
N SER A 266 0.70 37.47 0.67
CA SER A 266 2.07 37.26 0.23
C SER A 266 2.28 37.69 -1.22
N LEU A 267 3.51 38.14 -1.54
CA LEU A 267 3.93 38.30 -2.93
C LEU A 267 4.31 36.92 -3.49
N GLY A 268 3.38 36.25 -4.17
CA GLY A 268 3.58 34.92 -4.71
C GLY A 268 4.46 34.88 -5.97
N ALA A 269 4.94 33.69 -6.30
CA ALA A 269 5.83 33.46 -7.45
C ALA A 269 5.17 33.86 -8.79
N TYR A 270 3.87 33.65 -8.95
CA TYR A 270 3.13 34.05 -10.16
C TYR A 270 3.05 35.56 -10.33
N GLN A 271 3.01 36.32 -9.22
CA GLN A 271 2.77 37.77 -9.24
C GLN A 271 4.03 38.58 -9.59
N SER A 272 5.22 38.09 -9.24
CA SER A 272 6.46 38.84 -9.48
C SER A 272 7.70 37.96 -9.49
N LYS A 273 8.64 38.28 -10.38
CA LYS A 273 9.99 37.70 -10.38
C LYS A 273 10.82 38.09 -9.14
N SER A 274 10.41 39.14 -8.40
CA SER A 274 11.04 39.52 -7.13
C SER A 274 10.43 38.81 -5.91
N SER A 275 9.46 37.92 -6.12
CA SER A 275 8.91 37.10 -5.04
C SER A 275 9.99 36.24 -4.39
N PRO A 276 9.98 36.08 -3.05
CA PRO A 276 10.90 35.16 -2.37
C PRO A 276 10.66 33.69 -2.77
N TYR A 277 9.52 33.42 -3.41
CA TYR A 277 9.13 32.09 -3.87
C TYR A 277 9.33 31.87 -5.38
N TYR A 278 9.85 32.86 -6.12
CA TYR A 278 9.97 32.77 -7.57
C TYR A 278 10.77 31.51 -8.00
N ASP A 279 11.91 31.26 -7.41
CA ASP A 279 12.79 30.13 -7.71
C ASP A 279 12.30 28.78 -7.14
N TRP A 280 11.14 28.77 -6.46
CA TRP A 280 10.48 27.53 -6.05
C TRP A 280 9.74 26.86 -7.19
N TYR A 281 9.58 27.55 -8.33
CA TYR A 281 8.82 27.07 -9.48
C TYR A 281 9.62 27.20 -10.78
N TYR A 282 9.19 26.48 -11.79
CA TYR A 282 9.82 26.50 -13.11
C TYR A 282 8.92 27.21 -14.11
N PHE A 283 9.28 28.44 -14.52
CA PHE A 283 8.59 29.19 -15.55
C PHE A 283 9.25 28.98 -16.93
N LYS A 284 8.46 28.58 -17.94
CA LYS A 284 8.86 28.62 -19.35
C LYS A 284 8.71 30.02 -19.91
N LYS A 285 7.55 30.64 -19.63
CA LYS A 285 7.26 32.03 -19.98
C LYS A 285 6.42 32.65 -18.85
N PHE A 286 7.06 33.56 -18.11
CA PHE A 286 6.43 34.22 -16.96
C PHE A 286 5.29 35.15 -17.41
N PRO A 287 4.14 35.17 -16.67
CA PRO A 287 3.82 34.32 -15.53
C PRO A 287 3.03 33.06 -15.91
N ASP A 288 2.51 32.94 -17.14
CA ASP A 288 1.42 32.02 -17.50
C ASP A 288 1.87 30.63 -17.93
N GLU A 289 3.14 30.46 -18.35
CA GLU A 289 3.67 29.16 -18.75
C GLU A 289 4.66 28.63 -17.71
N TYR A 290 4.22 27.68 -16.91
CA TYR A 290 5.02 27.07 -15.83
C TYR A 290 4.88 25.56 -15.81
N ALA A 291 5.81 24.87 -15.19
CA ALA A 291 5.72 23.43 -14.97
C ALA A 291 4.61 23.14 -13.95
N CYS A 292 3.81 22.13 -14.23
CA CYS A 292 2.73 21.68 -13.37
C CYS A 292 2.59 20.16 -13.45
N TRP A 293 2.07 19.55 -12.40
CA TRP A 293 1.92 18.12 -12.31
C TRP A 293 0.94 17.61 -13.39
N TRP A 294 1.46 16.75 -14.27
CA TRP A 294 0.71 16.11 -15.37
C TRP A 294 -0.12 17.09 -16.25
N GLY A 295 0.32 18.33 -16.37
CA GLY A 295 -0.36 19.36 -17.15
C GLY A 295 -1.54 20.02 -16.44
N CYS A 296 -1.76 19.75 -15.16
CA CYS A 296 -2.79 20.38 -14.34
C CYS A 296 -2.31 21.74 -13.83
N ASP A 297 -2.74 22.83 -14.44
CA ASP A 297 -2.28 24.20 -14.17
C ASP A 297 -2.67 24.74 -12.78
N ASN A 298 -3.58 24.07 -12.07
CA ASN A 298 -3.95 24.38 -10.70
C ASN A 298 -2.98 23.81 -9.65
N VAL A 299 -2.01 22.96 -10.05
CA VAL A 299 -1.00 22.35 -9.17
C VAL A 299 0.42 22.52 -9.74
N PRO A 300 1.01 23.74 -9.63
CA PRO A 300 2.35 24.04 -10.12
C PRO A 300 3.42 23.21 -9.40
N ASP A 301 4.35 22.65 -10.17
CA ASP A 301 5.46 21.84 -9.68
C ASP A 301 6.44 22.67 -8.86
N LEU A 302 6.82 22.15 -7.68
CA LEU A 302 7.82 22.73 -6.82
C LEU A 302 9.24 22.30 -7.21
N ASN A 303 10.18 23.23 -7.12
CA ASN A 303 11.59 22.97 -7.32
C ASN A 303 12.19 22.25 -6.09
N LYS A 304 12.19 20.92 -6.14
CA LYS A 304 12.72 20.06 -5.07
C LYS A 304 14.22 20.25 -4.80
N SER A 305 14.95 20.98 -5.65
CA SER A 305 16.36 21.33 -5.44
C SER A 305 16.53 22.68 -4.74
N ASN A 306 15.48 23.51 -4.67
CA ASN A 306 15.54 24.81 -4.02
C ASN A 306 15.79 24.68 -2.52
N LYS A 307 16.81 25.37 -2.00
CA LYS A 307 17.23 25.27 -0.59
C LYS A 307 16.18 25.79 0.41
N ASP A 308 15.45 26.85 0.02
CA ASP A 308 14.48 27.48 0.91
C ASP A 308 13.19 26.65 0.96
N TYR A 309 12.78 26.05 -0.16
CA TYR A 309 11.71 25.04 -0.16
C TYR A 309 12.09 23.81 0.68
N ARG A 310 13.31 23.28 0.53
CA ARG A 310 13.82 22.21 1.38
C ARG A 310 13.82 22.60 2.86
N ALA A 311 14.22 23.84 3.18
CA ALA A 311 14.16 24.34 4.55
C ALA A 311 12.72 24.41 5.09
N LEU A 312 11.72 24.77 4.26
CA LEU A 312 10.31 24.70 4.64
C LEU A 312 9.90 23.26 4.98
N VAL A 313 10.26 22.29 4.16
CA VAL A 313 9.78 20.90 4.35
C VAL A 313 10.48 20.25 5.53
N PHE A 314 11.81 20.21 5.56
CA PHE A 314 12.58 19.44 6.54
C PHE A 314 13.62 20.24 7.34
N GLY A 315 13.57 21.55 7.30
CA GLY A 315 14.38 22.42 8.17
C GLY A 315 13.88 22.47 9.61
N LYS A 316 14.56 23.30 10.42
CA LYS A 316 14.12 23.60 11.80
C LYS A 316 12.78 24.34 11.76
N ASN A 317 11.80 23.87 12.55
CA ASN A 317 10.43 24.37 12.57
C ASN A 317 9.71 24.24 11.20
N GLY A 318 10.22 23.44 10.29
CA GLY A 318 9.58 23.13 9.01
C GLY A 318 8.38 22.19 9.17
N VAL A 319 7.77 21.84 8.05
CA VAL A 319 6.51 21.07 7.99
C VAL A 319 6.61 19.76 8.78
N VAL A 320 7.62 18.95 8.50
CA VAL A 320 7.81 17.65 9.18
C VAL A 320 7.92 17.83 10.69
N GLU A 321 8.78 18.75 11.12
CA GLU A 321 9.05 18.96 12.54
C GLU A 321 7.82 19.50 13.28
N LYS A 322 7.10 20.46 12.66
CA LYS A 322 5.88 21.04 13.24
C LYS A 322 4.84 19.98 13.54
N TRP A 323 4.45 19.23 12.51
CA TRP A 323 3.31 18.32 12.65
C TRP A 323 3.63 17.07 13.47
N GLN A 324 4.86 16.55 13.39
CA GLN A 324 5.26 15.44 14.26
C GLN A 324 5.41 15.86 15.73
N LYS A 325 5.90 17.07 16.01
CA LYS A 325 5.93 17.59 17.39
C LYS A 325 4.53 17.85 17.94
N LEU A 326 3.56 18.18 17.09
CA LEU A 326 2.17 18.30 17.50
C LEU A 326 1.56 16.94 17.89
N GLY A 327 2.09 15.83 17.32
CA GLY A 327 1.67 14.47 17.66
C GLY A 327 1.42 13.54 16.46
N ALA A 328 1.66 13.97 15.21
CA ALA A 328 1.52 13.08 14.07
C ALA A 328 2.53 11.92 14.13
N ASP A 329 2.06 10.69 13.90
CA ASP A 329 2.83 9.45 14.05
C ASP A 329 3.48 8.96 12.75
N GLY A 330 3.28 9.66 11.65
CA GLY A 330 3.86 9.26 10.37
C GLY A 330 3.30 10.01 9.17
N TRP A 331 3.70 9.54 7.98
CA TRP A 331 3.39 10.19 6.71
C TRP A 331 3.06 9.16 5.62
N ARG A 332 2.05 9.43 4.83
CA ARG A 332 1.93 8.88 3.49
C ARG A 332 2.50 9.92 2.52
N LEU A 333 3.42 9.53 1.67
CA LEU A 333 4.03 10.42 0.68
C LEU A 333 3.29 10.32 -0.64
N ASP A 334 2.64 11.43 -1.00
CA ASP A 334 1.93 11.61 -2.26
C ASP A 334 2.93 11.59 -3.42
N VAL A 335 2.56 10.89 -4.50
CA VAL A 335 3.34 10.74 -5.73
C VAL A 335 4.86 10.66 -5.50
N VAL A 336 5.27 9.75 -4.61
CA VAL A 336 6.69 9.63 -4.20
C VAL A 336 7.63 9.38 -5.38
N ASP A 337 7.12 8.84 -6.48
CA ASP A 337 7.86 8.61 -7.73
C ASP A 337 8.29 9.91 -8.42
N GLU A 338 7.59 11.02 -8.15
CA GLU A 338 7.90 12.35 -8.67
C GLU A 338 8.99 13.08 -7.86
N LEU A 339 9.30 12.58 -6.66
CA LEU A 339 10.30 13.20 -5.79
C LEU A 339 11.71 12.68 -6.12
N PRO A 340 12.72 13.55 -6.27
CA PRO A 340 14.11 13.12 -6.44
C PRO A 340 14.60 12.26 -5.28
N ILE A 341 15.47 11.28 -5.56
CA ILE A 341 16.01 10.34 -4.56
C ILE A 341 16.64 11.06 -3.37
N ASP A 342 17.43 12.09 -3.62
CA ASP A 342 18.10 12.88 -2.59
C ASP A 342 17.11 13.66 -1.71
N PHE A 343 16.01 14.16 -2.31
CA PHE A 343 14.93 14.81 -1.56
C PHE A 343 14.25 13.81 -0.63
N VAL A 344 13.89 12.62 -1.13
CA VAL A 344 13.29 11.56 -0.32
C VAL A 344 14.22 11.15 0.82
N ASN A 345 15.52 10.95 0.55
CA ASN A 345 16.50 10.61 1.57
C ASN A 345 16.56 11.65 2.72
N LEU A 346 16.59 12.95 2.38
CA LEU A 346 16.60 14.02 3.37
C LEU A 346 15.29 14.12 4.15
N LEU A 347 14.16 13.94 3.45
CA LEU A 347 12.83 13.93 4.04
C LEU A 347 12.70 12.80 5.07
N ILE A 348 13.04 11.56 4.70
CA ILE A 348 12.98 10.41 5.60
C ILE A 348 13.93 10.58 6.79
N LYS A 349 15.15 11.02 6.54
CA LYS A 349 16.12 11.33 7.60
C LYS A 349 15.55 12.34 8.60
N LYS A 350 14.86 13.39 8.12
CA LYS A 350 14.21 14.37 9.00
C LYS A 350 13.05 13.73 9.77
N ILE A 351 12.17 13.01 9.10
CA ILE A 351 11.03 12.33 9.73
C ILE A 351 11.52 11.44 10.89
N LYS A 352 12.47 10.55 10.62
CA LYS A 352 13.01 9.62 11.62
C LYS A 352 13.84 10.31 12.71
N SER A 353 14.41 11.48 12.44
CA SER A 353 15.13 12.27 13.46
C SER A 353 14.20 12.93 14.48
N VAL A 354 12.97 13.25 14.08
CA VAL A 354 11.95 13.82 14.98
C VAL A 354 11.26 12.70 15.77
N ASN A 355 10.88 11.64 15.09
CA ASN A 355 10.31 10.44 15.68
C ASN A 355 10.83 9.20 14.95
N LYS A 356 11.72 8.44 15.58
CA LYS A 356 12.33 7.22 15.00
C LYS A 356 11.29 6.16 14.63
N ASP A 357 10.16 6.15 15.31
CA ASP A 357 9.07 5.21 15.14
C ASP A 357 7.95 5.75 14.24
N ALA A 358 8.15 6.91 13.57
CA ALA A 358 7.19 7.42 12.60
C ALA A 358 7.04 6.45 11.41
N LEU A 359 5.81 6.12 11.05
CA LEU A 359 5.52 5.26 9.90
C LEU A 359 5.57 6.08 8.60
N VAL A 360 6.30 5.59 7.59
CA VAL A 360 6.37 6.24 6.28
C VAL A 360 5.94 5.29 5.18
N ILE A 361 4.83 5.62 4.55
CA ILE A 361 4.25 4.85 3.42
C ILE A 361 4.36 5.69 2.15
N GLY A 362 4.92 5.13 1.07
CA GLY A 362 4.96 5.79 -0.23
C GLY A 362 3.80 5.38 -1.13
N GLU A 363 3.31 6.30 -1.94
CA GLU A 363 2.41 5.96 -3.04
C GLU A 363 3.22 5.42 -4.20
N VAL A 364 3.16 4.11 -4.42
CA VAL A 364 3.76 3.40 -5.55
C VAL A 364 2.73 2.42 -6.10
N TRP A 365 2.42 2.54 -7.39
CA TRP A 365 1.33 1.78 -8.01
C TRP A 365 1.73 0.37 -8.48
N GLU A 366 3.03 0.15 -8.70
CA GLU A 366 3.59 -1.11 -9.18
C GLU A 366 4.48 -1.77 -8.13
N ASP A 367 5.24 -2.79 -8.54
CA ASP A 367 6.28 -3.42 -7.70
C ASP A 367 7.37 -2.38 -7.35
N ALA A 368 7.42 -2.00 -6.08
CA ALA A 368 8.35 -1.00 -5.57
C ALA A 368 9.82 -1.50 -5.48
N SER A 369 10.06 -2.81 -5.57
CA SER A 369 11.42 -3.37 -5.46
C SER A 369 12.29 -3.07 -6.68
N THR A 370 11.65 -2.93 -7.85
CA THR A 370 12.32 -2.63 -9.12
C THR A 370 11.75 -1.40 -9.82
N LYS A 371 11.08 -0.54 -9.08
CA LYS A 371 10.49 0.68 -9.64
C LYS A 371 11.55 1.58 -10.28
N VAL A 372 11.36 1.89 -11.54
CA VAL A 372 12.14 2.89 -12.28
C VAL A 372 11.25 4.10 -12.53
N SER A 373 11.70 5.27 -12.15
CA SER A 373 11.02 6.53 -12.42
C SER A 373 12.06 7.56 -12.88
N TYR A 374 11.74 8.31 -13.95
CA TYR A 374 12.66 9.27 -14.58
C TYR A 374 14.02 8.68 -14.98
N GLY A 375 14.05 7.40 -15.37
CA GLY A 375 15.26 6.69 -15.77
C GLY A 375 16.15 6.20 -14.61
N GLU A 376 15.72 6.40 -13.35
CA GLU A 376 16.47 5.98 -12.16
C GLU A 376 15.72 4.87 -11.41
N LEU A 377 16.46 3.81 -11.03
CA LEU A 377 15.95 2.78 -10.13
C LEU A 377 15.74 3.37 -8.73
N ARG A 378 14.52 3.23 -8.20
CA ARG A 378 14.15 3.78 -6.90
C ARG A 378 14.60 2.85 -5.76
N PRO A 379 15.44 3.32 -4.81
CA PRO A 379 15.96 2.49 -3.72
C PRO A 379 14.99 2.43 -2.51
N TYR A 380 13.68 2.42 -2.74
CA TYR A 380 12.65 2.56 -1.72
C TYR A 380 12.79 1.56 -0.58
N LEU A 381 13.16 0.31 -0.91
CA LEU A 381 13.12 -0.82 0.02
C LEU A 381 14.51 -1.27 0.50
N LEU A 382 15.55 -0.48 0.26
CA LEU A 382 16.92 -0.85 0.63
C LEU A 382 17.31 -0.47 2.08
N GLY A 383 16.38 0.15 2.82
CA GLY A 383 16.51 0.40 4.26
C GLY A 383 16.77 1.85 4.69
N ASP A 384 16.78 2.82 3.75
CA ASP A 384 16.97 4.25 4.04
C ASP A 384 15.74 5.11 3.74
N GLN A 385 14.73 4.55 3.09
CA GLN A 385 13.60 5.35 2.62
C GLN A 385 12.27 4.90 3.25
N LEU A 386 11.44 4.13 2.52
CA LEU A 386 10.08 3.84 2.95
C LEU A 386 10.02 2.67 3.93
N ASP A 387 9.11 2.74 4.90
CA ASP A 387 8.76 1.59 5.73
C ASP A 387 7.81 0.63 5.00
N GLY A 388 6.95 1.17 4.12
CA GLY A 388 6.01 0.43 3.31
C GLY A 388 5.53 1.25 2.11
N THR A 389 4.69 0.66 1.28
CA THR A 389 4.03 1.32 0.15
C THR A 389 2.53 1.04 0.18
N MET A 390 1.74 1.88 -0.51
CA MET A 390 0.37 1.53 -0.87
C MET A 390 0.43 0.31 -1.80
N ASN A 391 -0.15 -0.81 -1.37
CA ASN A 391 0.03 -2.11 -2.03
C ASN A 391 -1.01 -2.35 -3.13
N TYR A 392 -0.97 -1.52 -4.17
CA TYR A 392 -1.81 -1.70 -5.36
C TYR A 392 -1.63 -3.07 -6.05
N PRO A 393 -0.43 -3.69 -6.08
CA PRO A 393 -0.29 -5.04 -6.58
C PRO A 393 -1.23 -6.05 -5.90
N PHE A 394 -1.33 -6.04 -4.56
CA PHE A 394 -2.27 -6.93 -3.85
C PHE A 394 -3.73 -6.58 -4.13
N MET A 395 -4.06 -5.28 -4.19
CA MET A 395 -5.42 -4.85 -4.56
C MET A 395 -5.85 -5.43 -5.91
N ASN A 396 -5.00 -5.27 -6.92
CA ASN A 396 -5.28 -5.76 -8.28
C ASN A 396 -5.38 -7.29 -8.30
N ALA A 397 -4.50 -7.99 -7.59
CA ALA A 397 -4.50 -9.45 -7.51
C ALA A 397 -5.74 -9.99 -6.80
N ILE A 398 -6.15 -9.37 -5.68
CA ILE A 398 -7.37 -9.73 -4.95
C ILE A 398 -8.60 -9.53 -5.82
N ILE A 399 -8.72 -8.38 -6.49
CA ILE A 399 -9.86 -8.08 -7.37
C ILE A 399 -9.91 -9.06 -8.54
N ALA A 400 -8.78 -9.33 -9.19
CA ALA A 400 -8.70 -10.26 -10.31
C ALA A 400 -9.11 -11.70 -9.88
N TYR A 401 -8.62 -12.16 -8.73
CA TYR A 401 -9.01 -13.48 -8.21
C TYR A 401 -10.49 -13.54 -7.86
N VAL A 402 -10.97 -12.61 -7.05
CA VAL A 402 -12.34 -12.69 -6.51
C VAL A 402 -13.41 -12.39 -7.57
N ARG A 403 -13.13 -11.49 -8.50
CA ARG A 403 -14.05 -11.08 -9.56
C ARG A 403 -13.99 -12.01 -10.77
N ASP A 404 -12.79 -12.32 -11.23
CA ASP A 404 -12.52 -12.94 -12.52
C ASP A 404 -12.00 -14.38 -12.40
N GLY A 405 -11.69 -14.87 -11.17
CA GLY A 405 -11.20 -16.23 -10.92
C GLY A 405 -9.71 -16.42 -11.23
N ASP A 406 -8.93 -15.34 -11.41
CA ASP A 406 -7.51 -15.44 -11.78
C ASP A 406 -6.62 -15.79 -10.57
N GLU A 407 -6.66 -17.07 -10.20
CA GLU A 407 -5.88 -17.65 -9.11
C GLU A 407 -4.37 -17.56 -9.38
N LYS A 408 -3.95 -17.78 -10.64
CA LYS A 408 -2.53 -17.76 -11.02
C LYS A 408 -1.93 -16.37 -10.79
N PHE A 409 -2.58 -15.33 -11.30
CA PHE A 409 -2.12 -13.94 -11.12
C PHE A 409 -2.06 -13.57 -9.64
N PHE A 410 -3.06 -13.98 -8.85
CA PHE A 410 -3.06 -13.75 -7.41
C PHE A 410 -1.86 -14.39 -6.71
N LYS A 411 -1.68 -15.72 -6.90
CA LYS A 411 -0.59 -16.48 -6.26
C LYS A 411 0.78 -15.94 -6.67
N ASP A 412 0.97 -15.66 -7.96
CA ASP A 412 2.24 -15.12 -8.47
C ASP A 412 2.55 -13.74 -7.91
N THR A 413 1.57 -12.84 -7.87
CA THR A 413 1.76 -11.48 -7.34
C THR A 413 2.11 -11.53 -5.85
N VAL A 414 1.34 -12.27 -5.05
CA VAL A 414 1.59 -12.38 -3.61
C VAL A 414 2.98 -12.95 -3.34
N GLN A 415 3.33 -14.06 -3.99
CA GLN A 415 4.62 -14.70 -3.78
C GLN A 415 5.79 -13.84 -4.29
N SER A 416 5.64 -13.12 -5.41
CA SER A 416 6.69 -12.22 -5.92
C SER A 416 6.97 -11.06 -4.98
N ILE A 417 5.94 -10.44 -4.41
CA ILE A 417 6.12 -9.38 -3.41
C ILE A 417 6.84 -9.93 -2.16
N LEU A 418 6.43 -11.11 -1.67
CA LEU A 418 7.05 -11.73 -0.51
C LEU A 418 8.50 -12.20 -0.77
N GLU A 419 8.82 -12.56 -2.01
CA GLU A 419 10.16 -12.95 -2.43
C GLU A 419 11.09 -11.75 -2.58
N ASN A 420 10.57 -10.61 -3.07
CA ASN A 420 11.38 -9.47 -3.46
C ASN A 420 11.47 -8.35 -2.42
N TYR A 421 10.54 -8.29 -1.46
CA TYR A 421 10.51 -7.22 -0.47
C TYR A 421 11.19 -7.64 0.85
N PRO A 422 11.87 -6.73 1.54
CA PRO A 422 12.31 -6.96 2.91
C PRO A 422 11.14 -7.36 3.81
N LYS A 423 11.36 -8.32 4.70
CA LYS A 423 10.34 -8.79 5.63
C LYS A 423 9.76 -7.64 6.47
N GLU A 424 10.59 -6.70 6.86
CA GLU A 424 10.19 -5.50 7.60
C GLU A 424 9.16 -4.68 6.80
N THR A 425 9.42 -4.44 5.51
CA THR A 425 8.51 -3.73 4.60
C THR A 425 7.21 -4.48 4.37
N VAL A 426 7.28 -5.81 4.16
CA VAL A 426 6.09 -6.64 3.90
C VAL A 426 5.02 -6.44 4.98
N TYR A 427 5.41 -6.31 6.25
CA TYR A 427 4.46 -6.12 7.34
C TYR A 427 3.97 -4.67 7.50
N CYS A 428 4.53 -3.73 6.75
CA CYS A 428 4.13 -2.33 6.70
C CYS A 428 3.47 -1.93 5.37
N LEU A 429 3.24 -2.88 4.45
CA LEU A 429 2.50 -2.62 3.21
C LEU A 429 1.05 -2.26 3.53
N MET A 430 0.57 -1.16 2.95
CA MET A 430 -0.81 -0.70 3.11
C MET A 430 -1.72 -1.44 2.11
N ASN A 431 -2.37 -2.51 2.57
CA ASN A 431 -3.23 -3.35 1.74
C ASN A 431 -4.62 -2.72 1.61
N SER A 432 -4.84 -1.91 0.60
CA SER A 432 -6.13 -1.30 0.28
C SER A 432 -6.93 -2.17 -0.68
N LEU A 433 -8.27 -2.12 -0.62
CA LEU A 433 -9.17 -2.59 -1.67
C LEU A 433 -9.77 -1.42 -2.45
N GLY A 434 -9.78 -0.23 -1.86
CA GLY A 434 -10.19 1.02 -2.46
C GLY A 434 -9.39 2.17 -1.86
N THR A 435 -9.26 3.26 -2.61
CA THR A 435 -8.64 4.52 -2.19
C THR A 435 -9.46 5.70 -2.72
N HIS A 436 -9.05 6.90 -2.36
CA HIS A 436 -9.66 8.13 -2.90
C HIS A 436 -9.44 8.31 -4.43
N ASP A 437 -8.53 7.51 -5.05
CA ASP A 437 -8.21 7.55 -6.48
C ASP A 437 -8.81 6.38 -7.28
N THR A 438 -9.40 5.40 -6.60
CA THR A 438 -9.90 4.20 -7.24
C THR A 438 -11.42 4.07 -7.17
N VAL A 439 -12.00 3.23 -8.00
CA VAL A 439 -13.42 2.86 -7.91
C VAL A 439 -13.69 2.21 -6.55
N ARG A 440 -14.85 2.48 -5.94
CA ARG A 440 -15.29 1.81 -4.71
C ARG A 440 -15.30 0.31 -4.89
N ILE A 441 -14.81 -0.41 -3.88
CA ILE A 441 -14.60 -1.86 -4.00
C ILE A 441 -15.88 -2.62 -4.36
N ILE A 442 -17.02 -2.24 -3.82
CA ILE A 442 -18.31 -2.89 -4.17
C ILE A 442 -18.62 -2.76 -5.66
N ASN A 443 -18.32 -1.60 -6.27
CA ASN A 443 -18.48 -1.38 -7.71
C ASN A 443 -17.39 -2.11 -8.52
N ALA A 444 -16.15 -2.16 -8.04
CA ALA A 444 -15.04 -2.85 -8.71
C ALA A 444 -15.27 -4.36 -8.80
N LEU A 445 -15.95 -4.94 -7.80
CA LEU A 445 -16.28 -6.37 -7.74
C LEU A 445 -17.58 -6.73 -8.47
N SER A 446 -18.40 -5.73 -8.87
CA SER A 446 -19.60 -5.95 -9.68
C SER A 446 -19.25 -6.34 -11.11
N ASP A 447 -20.24 -6.85 -11.85
CA ASP A 447 -20.10 -7.13 -13.29
C ASP A 447 -20.31 -5.88 -14.15
N VAL A 448 -20.67 -4.74 -13.55
CA VAL A 448 -20.91 -3.46 -14.24
C VAL A 448 -19.58 -2.81 -14.63
N ARG A 449 -19.46 -2.46 -15.90
CA ARG A 449 -18.31 -1.74 -16.46
C ARG A 449 -18.72 -0.35 -16.91
N ALA A 450 -18.24 0.67 -16.20
CA ALA A 450 -18.59 2.08 -16.43
C ALA A 450 -17.63 2.80 -17.39
N HIS A 451 -16.79 2.06 -18.13
CA HIS A 451 -15.88 2.65 -19.11
C HIS A 451 -16.69 3.41 -20.18
N GLY A 452 -16.28 4.64 -20.47
CA GLY A 452 -16.98 5.50 -21.44
C GLY A 452 -18.24 6.20 -20.93
N TRP A 453 -18.71 5.94 -19.70
CA TRP A 453 -19.83 6.66 -19.12
C TRP A 453 -19.43 8.09 -18.73
N SER A 454 -20.35 9.05 -18.91
CA SER A 454 -20.15 10.41 -18.40
C SER A 454 -20.11 10.43 -16.86
N LYS A 455 -19.44 11.41 -16.27
CA LYS A 455 -19.43 11.60 -14.81
C LYS A 455 -20.84 11.74 -14.22
N THR A 456 -21.72 12.46 -14.90
CA THR A 456 -23.14 12.63 -14.49
C THR A 456 -23.87 11.29 -14.48
N HIS A 457 -23.67 10.44 -15.50
CA HIS A 457 -24.27 9.11 -15.53
C HIS A 457 -23.75 8.23 -14.39
N LYS A 458 -22.45 8.20 -14.19
CA LYS A 458 -21.81 7.47 -13.07
C LYS A 458 -22.32 7.93 -11.70
N LEU A 459 -22.52 9.25 -11.53
CA LEU A 459 -23.01 9.82 -10.28
C LEU A 459 -24.44 9.35 -9.96
N GLY A 460 -25.32 9.33 -10.96
CA GLY A 460 -26.72 8.90 -10.78
C GLY A 460 -26.93 7.40 -10.71
N TYR A 461 -25.92 6.60 -11.07
CA TYR A 461 -26.07 5.16 -11.17
C TYR A 461 -25.87 4.47 -9.81
N LYS A 462 -26.77 3.56 -9.49
CA LYS A 462 -26.66 2.60 -8.40
C LYS A 462 -26.73 1.19 -8.97
N LEU A 463 -25.97 0.27 -8.39
CA LEU A 463 -26.05 -1.14 -8.74
C LEU A 463 -27.49 -1.63 -8.49
N PRO A 464 -28.10 -2.38 -9.42
CA PRO A 464 -29.34 -3.11 -9.14
C PRO A 464 -29.17 -4.05 -7.94
N ASP A 465 -30.22 -4.27 -7.15
CA ASP A 465 -30.14 -5.07 -5.91
C ASP A 465 -29.50 -6.45 -6.13
N SER A 466 -29.88 -7.13 -7.22
CA SER A 466 -29.30 -8.43 -7.56
C SER A 466 -27.79 -8.39 -7.83
N GLU A 467 -27.31 -7.32 -8.43
CA GLU A 467 -25.91 -7.11 -8.74
C GLU A 467 -25.13 -6.66 -7.49
N TYR A 468 -25.75 -5.81 -6.67
CA TYR A 468 -25.21 -5.42 -5.38
C TYR A 468 -24.98 -6.63 -4.47
N GLU A 469 -25.97 -7.53 -4.34
CA GLU A 469 -25.86 -8.74 -3.52
C GLU A 469 -24.77 -9.71 -4.02
N LYS A 470 -24.57 -9.82 -5.34
CA LYS A 470 -23.44 -10.58 -5.90
C LYS A 470 -22.10 -9.94 -5.54
N ALA A 471 -21.98 -8.63 -5.73
CA ALA A 471 -20.77 -7.87 -5.41
C ALA A 471 -20.46 -7.91 -3.90
N LYS A 472 -21.48 -7.89 -3.04
CA LYS A 472 -21.38 -8.03 -1.60
C LYS A 472 -20.78 -9.37 -1.18
N LYS A 473 -21.20 -10.48 -1.80
CA LYS A 473 -20.60 -11.80 -1.56
C LYS A 473 -19.12 -11.82 -1.96
N LYS A 474 -18.79 -11.24 -3.11
CA LYS A 474 -17.39 -11.07 -3.55
C LYS A 474 -16.59 -10.17 -2.59
N LEU A 475 -17.21 -9.13 -2.02
CA LEU A 475 -16.57 -8.25 -1.03
C LEU A 475 -16.17 -9.00 0.25
N TYR A 476 -16.97 -9.97 0.70
CA TYR A 476 -16.59 -10.80 1.84
C TYR A 476 -15.31 -11.59 1.57
N LEU A 477 -15.15 -12.16 0.38
CA LEU A 477 -13.93 -12.87 0.00
C LEU A 477 -12.72 -11.91 -0.09
N ALA A 478 -12.90 -10.79 -0.77
CA ALA A 478 -11.85 -9.80 -0.95
C ALA A 478 -11.34 -9.22 0.38
N SER A 479 -12.25 -8.90 1.30
CA SER A 479 -11.89 -8.37 2.61
C SER A 479 -11.23 -9.42 3.52
N VAL A 480 -11.60 -10.69 3.42
CA VAL A 480 -10.86 -11.77 4.10
C VAL A 480 -9.42 -11.82 3.63
N LEU A 481 -9.18 -11.79 2.31
CA LEU A 481 -7.81 -11.74 1.77
C LEU A 481 -7.08 -10.49 2.23
N GLN A 482 -7.71 -9.31 2.16
CA GLN A 482 -7.14 -8.04 2.63
C GLN A 482 -6.69 -8.12 4.09
N PHE A 483 -7.52 -8.68 4.98
CA PHE A 483 -7.28 -8.71 6.43
C PHE A 483 -6.33 -9.81 6.87
N THR A 484 -6.08 -10.82 6.04
CA THR A 484 -5.30 -12.00 6.45
C THR A 484 -3.96 -12.14 5.72
N LEU A 485 -3.79 -11.52 4.55
CA LEU A 485 -2.48 -11.43 3.88
C LEU A 485 -1.47 -10.62 4.72
N PRO A 486 -0.14 -10.82 4.49
CA PRO A 486 0.89 -9.96 5.07
C PRO A 486 0.70 -8.49 4.71
N GLY A 487 0.98 -7.59 5.66
CA GLY A 487 0.77 -6.15 5.53
C GLY A 487 -0.31 -5.64 6.48
N ILE A 488 -0.74 -4.41 6.29
CA ILE A 488 -1.71 -3.68 7.10
C ILE A 488 -2.96 -3.48 6.26
N PRO A 489 -4.09 -4.16 6.54
CA PRO A 489 -5.34 -3.87 5.83
C PRO A 489 -5.71 -2.40 6.03
N SER A 490 -6.08 -1.73 4.95
CA SER A 490 -6.50 -0.34 4.93
C SER A 490 -7.92 -0.23 4.43
N ILE A 491 -8.83 0.14 5.29
CA ILE A 491 -10.23 0.39 4.97
C ILE A 491 -10.34 1.83 4.46
N PHE A 492 -10.76 2.03 3.23
CA PHE A 492 -11.16 3.35 2.74
C PHE A 492 -12.56 3.67 3.26
N TYR A 493 -12.71 4.80 3.95
CA TYR A 493 -13.96 5.16 4.64
C TYR A 493 -15.20 4.87 3.78
N GLY A 494 -16.17 4.19 4.34
CA GLY A 494 -17.43 3.83 3.68
C GLY A 494 -17.40 2.50 2.91
N ASP A 495 -16.26 1.87 2.65
CA ASP A 495 -16.22 0.54 2.03
C ASP A 495 -16.86 -0.49 2.97
N GLU A 496 -16.64 -0.35 4.28
CA GLU A 496 -17.26 -1.17 5.33
C GLU A 496 -18.76 -0.89 5.53
N ALA A 497 -19.25 0.21 4.94
CA ALA A 497 -20.66 0.59 4.95
C ALA A 497 -21.39 0.23 3.63
N GLY A 498 -20.68 -0.37 2.66
CA GLY A 498 -21.22 -0.69 1.35
C GLY A 498 -21.41 0.52 0.43
N LEU A 499 -20.65 1.60 0.68
CA LEU A 499 -20.74 2.83 -0.10
C LEU A 499 -20.37 2.59 -1.56
N GLN A 500 -21.26 2.96 -2.47
CA GLN A 500 -21.09 2.83 -3.92
C GLN A 500 -20.47 4.10 -4.54
N GLY A 501 -19.67 3.92 -5.57
CA GLY A 501 -19.08 5.01 -6.35
C GLY A 501 -18.12 4.49 -7.40
N PHE A 502 -18.08 5.20 -8.53
CA PHE A 502 -17.09 4.96 -9.58
C PHE A 502 -15.83 5.78 -9.32
N ASP A 503 -15.06 6.08 -10.37
CA ASP A 503 -13.84 6.88 -10.29
C ASP A 503 -14.08 8.31 -9.73
N ASP A 504 -12.98 8.94 -9.34
CA ASP A 504 -12.94 10.30 -8.79
C ASP A 504 -13.73 11.32 -9.66
N PRO A 505 -14.58 12.17 -9.03
CA PRO A 505 -14.82 12.37 -7.58
C PRO A 505 -15.99 11.53 -7.02
N ILE A 506 -16.55 10.61 -7.77
CA ILE A 506 -17.79 9.89 -7.44
C ILE A 506 -17.55 8.85 -6.34
N ASN A 507 -16.32 8.33 -6.23
CA ASN A 507 -15.87 7.48 -5.14
C ASN A 507 -15.79 8.18 -3.78
N ARG A 508 -15.84 9.54 -3.75
CA ARG A 508 -15.68 10.40 -2.57
C ARG A 508 -17.03 10.91 -2.05
N ARG A 509 -18.07 10.06 -2.10
CA ARG A 509 -19.37 10.38 -1.46
C ARG A 509 -19.22 10.49 0.05
N PRO A 510 -20.09 11.29 0.72
CA PRO A 510 -20.11 11.33 2.18
C PRO A 510 -20.38 9.96 2.79
N TYR A 511 -19.85 9.75 4.00
CA TYR A 511 -20.14 8.55 4.78
C TYR A 511 -21.65 8.46 5.09
N PRO A 512 -22.30 7.33 4.88
CA PRO A 512 -23.74 7.18 5.00
C PRO A 512 -24.18 6.87 6.45
N TRP A 513 -23.85 7.75 7.41
CA TRP A 513 -24.19 7.54 8.82
C TRP A 513 -25.67 7.24 9.03
N GLY A 514 -25.95 6.10 9.69
CA GLY A 514 -27.31 5.60 9.96
C GLY A 514 -27.95 4.84 8.79
N SER A 515 -27.26 4.75 7.64
CA SER A 515 -27.72 4.05 6.44
C SER A 515 -26.71 3.05 5.90
N GLU A 516 -25.81 2.58 6.77
CA GLU A 516 -24.79 1.57 6.47
C GLU A 516 -25.43 0.24 6.12
N ASP A 517 -24.83 -0.52 5.19
CA ASP A 517 -25.13 -1.94 5.05
C ASP A 517 -24.66 -2.68 6.31
N LYS A 518 -25.61 -3.05 7.16
CA LYS A 518 -25.34 -3.64 8.48
C LYS A 518 -24.62 -4.99 8.41
N GLU A 519 -24.80 -5.75 7.34
CA GLU A 519 -24.15 -7.05 7.18
C GLU A 519 -22.69 -6.86 6.78
N ILE A 520 -22.40 -5.94 5.85
CA ILE A 520 -21.02 -5.58 5.49
C ILE A 520 -20.30 -5.02 6.72
N LEU A 521 -20.93 -4.09 7.44
CA LEU A 521 -20.35 -3.50 8.64
C LEU A 521 -20.04 -4.54 9.73
N ALA A 522 -20.99 -5.48 9.97
CA ALA A 522 -20.79 -6.57 10.93
C ALA A 522 -19.64 -7.50 10.51
N HIS A 523 -19.50 -7.77 9.19
CA HIS A 523 -18.41 -8.55 8.65
C HIS A 523 -17.04 -7.87 8.90
N TYR A 524 -16.90 -6.58 8.57
CA TYR A 524 -15.66 -5.82 8.82
C TYR A 524 -15.30 -5.73 10.31
N LYS A 525 -16.28 -5.48 11.20
CA LYS A 525 -16.07 -5.52 12.65
C LYS A 525 -15.55 -6.87 13.13
N LYS A 526 -16.09 -7.96 12.55
CA LYS A 526 -15.64 -9.32 12.86
C LYS A 526 -14.21 -9.58 12.41
N LEU A 527 -13.85 -9.19 11.18
CA LEU A 527 -12.49 -9.30 10.67
C LEU A 527 -11.51 -8.46 11.51
N GLY A 528 -11.91 -7.24 11.88
CA GLY A 528 -11.13 -6.38 12.76
C GLY A 528 -10.84 -7.00 14.11
N ARG A 529 -11.86 -7.61 14.74
CA ARG A 529 -11.70 -8.36 15.99
C ARG A 529 -10.76 -9.54 15.83
N ILE A 530 -10.95 -10.39 14.81
CA ILE A 530 -10.10 -11.55 14.54
C ILE A 530 -8.64 -11.10 14.39
N ARG A 531 -8.38 -10.04 13.65
CA ARG A 531 -7.02 -9.54 13.44
C ARG A 531 -6.40 -9.00 14.72
N ARG A 532 -7.14 -8.18 15.49
CA ARG A 532 -6.66 -7.59 16.75
C ARG A 532 -6.33 -8.65 17.79
N GLU A 533 -7.18 -9.65 17.95
CA GLU A 533 -6.98 -10.74 18.91
C GLU A 533 -5.84 -11.69 18.52
N ASN A 534 -5.45 -11.74 17.24
CA ASN A 534 -4.39 -12.59 16.72
C ASN A 534 -3.25 -11.78 16.06
N ARG A 535 -2.99 -10.57 16.57
CA ARG A 535 -2.02 -9.62 15.99
C ARG A 535 -0.63 -10.23 15.78
N ALA A 536 -0.13 -11.03 16.73
CA ALA A 536 1.16 -11.70 16.63
C ALA A 536 1.21 -12.65 15.42
N VAL A 537 0.15 -13.42 15.18
CA VAL A 537 0.05 -14.34 14.04
C VAL A 537 0.03 -13.57 12.71
N PHE A 538 -0.73 -12.48 12.63
CA PHE A 538 -0.80 -11.66 11.41
C PHE A 538 0.44 -10.79 11.15
N SER A 539 1.33 -10.63 12.13
CA SER A 539 2.69 -10.09 11.95
C SER A 539 3.77 -11.18 11.85
N GLY A 540 3.36 -12.44 11.86
CA GLY A 540 4.22 -13.62 11.81
C GLY A 540 4.46 -14.17 10.40
N GLY A 541 4.83 -15.46 10.32
CA GLY A 541 5.11 -16.17 9.07
C GLY A 541 3.93 -16.24 8.11
N PHE A 542 4.26 -16.52 6.85
CA PHE A 542 3.30 -16.77 5.77
C PHE A 542 3.78 -17.97 4.97
N ASN A 543 2.88 -18.89 4.65
CA ASN A 543 3.14 -20.04 3.81
C ASN A 543 1.95 -20.28 2.86
N MET A 544 2.18 -20.12 1.54
CA MET A 544 1.18 -20.42 0.53
C MET A 544 1.08 -21.94 0.35
N ARG A 545 -0.13 -22.49 0.39
CA ARG A 545 -0.39 -23.90 0.08
C ARG A 545 -0.61 -24.09 -1.41
N ASP A 546 -0.14 -25.20 -1.92
CA ASP A 546 -0.34 -25.58 -3.32
C ASP A 546 -1.65 -26.38 -3.47
N GLU A 547 -2.77 -25.66 -3.47
CA GLU A 547 -4.12 -26.20 -3.65
C GLU A 547 -4.64 -25.76 -5.02
N ASN A 548 -5.31 -26.68 -5.73
CA ASN A 548 -5.85 -26.39 -7.06
C ASN A 548 -7.27 -25.83 -7.00
N GLY A 549 -7.48 -24.66 -7.59
CA GLY A 549 -8.76 -23.96 -7.60
C GLY A 549 -9.19 -23.42 -6.24
N LEU A 550 -8.22 -23.24 -5.32
CA LEU A 550 -8.43 -22.71 -3.98
C LEU A 550 -7.22 -21.88 -3.56
N VAL A 551 -7.42 -20.66 -3.15
CA VAL A 551 -6.38 -19.88 -2.50
C VAL A 551 -6.35 -20.23 -1.03
N ALA A 552 -5.30 -20.94 -0.60
CA ALA A 552 -5.11 -21.34 0.79
C ALA A 552 -3.70 -20.99 1.26
N TYR A 553 -3.58 -20.53 2.51
CA TYR A 553 -2.29 -20.19 3.13
C TYR A 553 -2.37 -20.22 4.65
N GLU A 554 -1.21 -20.33 5.25
CA GLU A 554 -1.01 -20.36 6.69
C GLU A 554 -0.33 -19.08 7.18
N ARG A 555 -0.76 -18.58 8.34
CA ARG A 555 -0.11 -17.53 9.11
C ARG A 555 0.30 -18.12 10.44
N ALA A 556 1.55 -17.90 10.88
CA ALA A 556 2.05 -18.50 12.10
C ALA A 556 2.97 -17.57 12.91
N SER A 557 2.91 -17.69 14.23
CA SER A 557 3.83 -17.04 15.19
C SER A 557 4.06 -17.98 16.37
N GLY A 558 5.27 -18.52 16.50
CA GLY A 558 5.53 -19.61 17.45
C GLY A 558 4.65 -20.82 17.15
N ASP A 559 3.93 -21.30 18.16
CA ASP A 559 3.01 -22.45 18.03
C ASP A 559 1.61 -22.07 17.55
N ASP A 560 1.28 -20.79 17.56
CA ASP A 560 0.00 -20.27 17.05
C ASP A 560 -0.02 -20.27 15.53
N GLU A 561 -1.07 -20.87 14.94
CA GLU A 561 -1.26 -20.99 13.50
C GLU A 561 -2.71 -20.68 13.12
N ILE A 562 -2.88 -19.94 12.04
CA ILE A 562 -4.18 -19.69 11.40
C ILE A 562 -4.07 -20.11 9.94
N LEU A 563 -4.95 -21.03 9.53
CA LEU A 563 -5.14 -21.47 8.16
C LEU A 563 -6.30 -20.70 7.54
N ILE A 564 -6.08 -20.08 6.40
CA ILE A 564 -7.06 -19.33 5.63
C ILE A 564 -7.26 -20.07 4.30
N ALA A 565 -8.53 -20.25 3.88
CA ALA A 565 -8.85 -20.71 2.55
C ALA A 565 -10.00 -19.89 1.98
N VAL A 566 -9.87 -19.47 0.73
CA VAL A 566 -10.86 -18.68 -0.01
C VAL A 566 -11.13 -19.35 -1.35
N ASN A 567 -12.40 -19.64 -1.60
CA ASN A 567 -12.89 -20.23 -2.85
C ASN A 567 -13.71 -19.19 -3.61
N ALA A 568 -13.12 -18.56 -4.61
CA ALA A 568 -13.82 -17.61 -5.49
C ALA A 568 -14.55 -18.32 -6.65
N GLY A 569 -14.35 -19.62 -6.86
CA GLY A 569 -15.02 -20.42 -7.87
C GLY A 569 -16.48 -20.76 -7.51
N ALA A 570 -17.19 -21.38 -8.44
CA ALA A 570 -18.57 -21.82 -8.24
C ALA A 570 -18.66 -23.20 -7.58
N ASP A 571 -17.67 -24.07 -7.81
CA ASP A 571 -17.67 -25.45 -7.32
C ASP A 571 -17.11 -25.53 -5.90
N ASP A 572 -17.68 -26.43 -5.11
CA ASP A 572 -17.19 -26.75 -3.78
C ASP A 572 -15.78 -27.35 -3.83
N LYS A 573 -14.93 -27.03 -2.88
CA LYS A 573 -13.57 -27.54 -2.75
C LYS A 573 -13.39 -28.16 -1.37
N THR A 574 -12.56 -29.20 -1.30
CA THR A 574 -12.21 -29.87 -0.04
C THR A 574 -10.72 -29.64 0.23
N LEU A 575 -10.43 -29.11 1.40
CA LEU A 575 -9.07 -28.90 1.91
C LEU A 575 -8.72 -29.98 2.93
N PHE A 576 -7.65 -30.72 2.69
CA PHE A 576 -7.13 -31.70 3.65
C PHE A 576 -6.28 -31.01 4.71
N ILE A 577 -6.58 -31.33 5.97
CA ILE A 577 -5.87 -30.81 7.14
C ILE A 577 -5.35 -31.96 8.00
N ASN A 578 -4.19 -31.75 8.63
CA ASN A 578 -3.52 -32.75 9.47
C ASN A 578 -3.53 -32.39 10.95
N LYS A 579 -4.31 -31.38 11.32
CA LYS A 579 -4.45 -30.83 12.67
C LYS A 579 -5.92 -30.53 12.93
N GLU A 580 -6.27 -30.39 14.21
CA GLU A 580 -7.61 -29.90 14.59
C GLU A 580 -7.63 -28.38 14.62
N TYR A 581 -8.72 -27.80 14.10
CA TYR A 581 -8.92 -26.37 14.00
C TYR A 581 -10.31 -25.94 14.50
N THR A 582 -10.37 -24.70 14.97
CA THR A 582 -11.63 -24.02 15.25
C THR A 582 -11.75 -22.77 14.35
N SER A 583 -12.88 -22.60 13.69
CA SER A 583 -13.15 -21.41 12.87
C SER A 583 -13.27 -20.16 13.75
N LEU A 584 -12.44 -19.16 13.48
CA LEU A 584 -12.52 -17.83 14.11
C LEU A 584 -13.75 -17.03 13.63
N TYR A 585 -14.35 -17.47 12.52
CA TYR A 585 -15.50 -16.78 11.95
C TYR A 585 -16.85 -17.26 12.47
N ASN A 586 -17.01 -18.58 12.71
CA ASN A 586 -18.31 -19.16 13.12
C ASN A 586 -18.21 -20.19 14.25
N ASN A 587 -17.03 -20.38 14.87
CA ASN A 587 -16.75 -21.30 15.97
C ASN A 587 -16.95 -22.80 15.63
N LYS A 588 -17.08 -23.15 14.33
CA LYS A 588 -17.18 -24.55 13.91
C LYS A 588 -15.82 -25.24 14.06
N GLU A 589 -15.84 -26.49 14.51
CA GLU A 589 -14.65 -27.33 14.62
C GLU A 589 -14.44 -28.16 13.36
N TYR A 590 -13.17 -28.37 13.00
CA TYR A 590 -12.75 -29.13 11.82
C TYR A 590 -11.64 -30.11 12.18
N LYS A 591 -11.71 -31.28 11.59
CA LYS A 591 -10.74 -32.36 11.70
C LYS A 591 -10.64 -33.08 10.37
N ASP A 592 -9.42 -33.43 9.95
CA ASP A 592 -9.08 -34.18 8.74
C ASP A 592 -9.42 -33.44 7.43
N VAL A 593 -10.63 -32.88 7.30
CA VAL A 593 -11.08 -32.18 6.09
C VAL A 593 -11.87 -30.92 6.41
N VAL A 594 -11.78 -29.96 5.47
CA VAL A 594 -12.56 -28.72 5.47
C VAL A 594 -13.23 -28.55 4.11
N ASP A 595 -14.55 -28.60 4.06
CA ASP A 595 -15.27 -28.21 2.85
C ASP A 595 -15.37 -26.69 2.77
N VAL A 596 -14.96 -26.13 1.64
CA VAL A 596 -15.02 -24.71 1.30
C VAL A 596 -15.95 -24.55 0.11
N PRO A 597 -17.24 -24.28 0.34
CA PRO A 597 -18.22 -24.12 -0.74
C PRO A 597 -17.82 -23.03 -1.74
N GLY A 598 -18.34 -23.12 -2.96
CA GLY A 598 -18.16 -22.08 -3.96
C GLY A 598 -18.60 -20.71 -3.45
N GLY A 599 -17.82 -19.66 -3.72
CA GLY A 599 -18.07 -18.31 -3.23
C GLY A 599 -17.96 -18.15 -1.70
N SER A 600 -17.16 -19.00 -1.02
CA SER A 600 -17.02 -18.96 0.44
C SER A 600 -15.55 -18.97 0.92
N PHE A 601 -15.38 -18.88 2.23
CA PHE A 601 -14.07 -18.87 2.88
C PHE A 601 -14.10 -19.51 4.26
N VAL A 602 -12.91 -19.85 4.76
CA VAL A 602 -12.68 -20.23 6.16
C VAL A 602 -11.46 -19.51 6.74
N ILE A 603 -11.52 -19.20 8.04
CA ILE A 603 -10.40 -18.67 8.83
C ILE A 603 -10.31 -19.57 10.07
N LEU A 604 -9.32 -20.42 10.15
CA LEU A 604 -9.25 -21.54 11.07
C LEU A 604 -8.02 -21.38 11.97
N LYS A 605 -8.23 -21.31 13.29
CA LYS A 605 -7.15 -21.31 14.28
C LYS A 605 -6.88 -22.73 14.74
N LYS A 606 -5.61 -23.15 14.71
CA LYS A 606 -5.13 -24.42 15.27
C LYS A 606 -5.48 -24.49 16.75
N LYS A 607 -5.95 -25.68 17.20
CA LYS A 607 -6.18 -25.96 18.62
C LYS A 607 -4.89 -26.17 19.39
#